data_f2e376e7a98341c46cf5c7fb77ded481
#
_entry.id   f2e376e7a98341c46cf5c7fb77ded481
#
_cell.length_a   1.000
_cell.length_b   1.000
_cell.length_c   1.000
_cell.angle_alpha   90.00
_cell.angle_beta   90.00
_cell.angle_gamma   90.00
#
_symmetry.space_group_name_H-M   'P 1'
#
loop_
_entity.id
_entity.type
_entity.pdbx_description
1 polymer ?
#
loop_
_entity_poly.entity_id
_entity_poly.type
_entity_poly.pdbx_seq_one_letter_code
_entity_poly.pdbx_strand_id
1 'polypeptide(L)' 'MSRRVEVTLRSTTETVCVEIDVCVVATDDAAVDIARKQAGITPECFETGEVVA' A
#
# COMPACT_ATOMS: atom_id res chain seq x y z
N MET A 1 12.50 -1.92 14.56
CA MET A 1 12.96 -2.50 13.28
C MET A 1 11.87 -2.36 12.24
N SER A 2 12.27 -2.28 10.99
CA SER A 2 11.31 -2.15 9.89
C SER A 2 11.63 -3.17 8.80
N ARG A 3 10.64 -3.42 7.96
CA ARG A 3 10.82 -4.26 6.77
C ARG A 3 10.29 -3.51 5.56
N ARG A 4 10.88 -3.79 4.41
CA ARG A 4 10.42 -3.20 3.15
C ARG A 4 9.43 -4.15 2.49
N VAL A 5 8.29 -3.62 2.09
CA VAL A 5 7.28 -4.39 1.41
C VAL A 5 6.89 -3.68 0.11
N GLU A 6 6.53 -4.48 -0.88
CA GLU A 6 6.00 -3.99 -2.14
C GLU A 6 4.49 -4.16 -2.12
N VAL A 7 3.79 -3.07 -2.38
CA VAL A 7 2.33 -3.05 -2.32
C VAL A 7 1.79 -2.64 -3.68
N THR A 8 0.89 -3.45 -4.21
CA THR A 8 0.17 -3.12 -5.44
C THR A 8 -1.16 -2.50 -5.05
N LEU A 9 -1.39 -1.28 -5.54
CA LEU A 9 -2.61 -0.53 -5.25
C LEU A 9 -3.42 -0.39 -6.52
N ARG A 10 -4.69 -0.76 -6.45
CA ARG A 10 -5.60 -0.61 -7.58
C ARG A 10 -6.59 0.51 -7.27
N SER A 11 -6.62 1.50 -8.15
CA SER A 11 -7.57 2.59 -8.07
C SER A 11 -8.54 2.53 -9.25
N THR A 12 -9.49 3.45 -9.28
CA THR A 12 -10.47 3.51 -10.37
C THR A 12 -9.84 3.85 -11.72
N THR A 13 -8.67 4.49 -11.70
CA THR A 13 -8.02 4.97 -12.93
C THR A 13 -6.78 4.15 -13.30
N GLU A 14 -6.09 3.56 -12.34
CA GLU A 14 -4.83 2.90 -12.62
C GLU A 14 -4.42 1.94 -11.51
N THR A 15 -3.41 1.12 -11.81
CA THR A 15 -2.77 0.24 -10.83
C THR A 15 -1.35 0.74 -10.61
N VAL A 16 -0.96 0.90 -9.34
CA VAL A 16 0.35 1.43 -8.96
C VAL A 16 1.03 0.45 -8.02
N CYS A 17 2.34 0.29 -8.19
CA CYS A 17 3.17 -0.46 -7.24
C CYS A 17 4.05 0.51 -6.48
N VAL A 18 4.08 0.39 -5.16
CA VAL A 18 4.94 1.22 -4.32
C VAL A 18 5.71 0.35 -3.35
N GLU A 19 6.92 0.78 -3.02
CA GLU A 19 7.72 0.15 -1.97
C GLU A 19 7.69 1.04 -0.74
N ILE A 20 7.41 0.45 0.41
CA ILE A 20 7.36 1.19 1.67
C ILE A 20 8.08 0.41 2.76
N ASP A 21 8.55 1.14 3.78
CA ASP A 21 9.10 0.53 4.98
C ASP A 21 8.02 0.55 6.04
N VAL A 22 7.77 -0.60 6.64
CA VAL A 22 6.77 -0.73 7.71
C VAL A 22 7.39 -1.41 8.91
N CYS A 23 6.79 -1.24 10.08
CA CYS A 23 7.19 -1.96 11.28
C CYS A 23 7.04 -3.46 11.03
N VAL A 24 8.00 -4.27 11.53
CA VAL A 24 7.98 -5.72 11.28
C VAL A 24 6.72 -6.40 11.82
N VAL A 25 6.03 -5.78 12.77
CA VAL A 25 4.78 -6.31 13.31
C VAL A 25 3.54 -5.73 12.63
N ALA A 26 3.72 -4.86 11.64
CA ALA A 26 2.58 -4.27 10.93
C ALA A 26 1.87 -5.33 10.10
N THR A 27 0.55 -5.25 10.09
CA THR A 27 -0.28 -6.14 9.27
C THR A 27 -0.26 -5.70 7.81
N ASP A 28 -0.70 -6.59 6.91
CA ASP A 28 -0.80 -6.25 5.49
C ASP A 28 -1.77 -5.08 5.28
N ASP A 29 -2.87 -5.04 6.05
CA ASP A 29 -3.82 -3.93 5.96
C ASP A 29 -3.18 -2.60 6.32
N ALA A 30 -2.34 -2.58 7.34
CA ALA A 30 -1.63 -1.38 7.72
C ALA A 30 -0.65 -0.94 6.63
N ALA A 31 0.06 -1.90 6.03
CA ALA A 31 0.98 -1.62 4.93
C ALA A 31 0.25 -1.02 3.73
N VAL A 32 -0.89 -1.57 3.37
CA VAL A 32 -1.71 -1.07 2.27
C VAL A 32 -2.16 0.37 2.55
N ASP A 33 -2.58 0.66 3.77
CA ASP A 33 -3.02 2.00 4.13
C ASP A 33 -1.90 3.03 4.00
N ILE A 34 -0.70 2.67 4.49
CA ILE A 34 0.46 3.55 4.39
C ILE A 34 0.82 3.78 2.92
N ALA A 35 0.83 2.71 2.12
CA ALA A 35 1.15 2.81 0.70
C ALA A 35 0.15 3.69 -0.03
N ARG A 36 -1.13 3.55 0.26
CA ARG A 36 -2.18 4.37 -0.33
C ARG A 36 -1.96 5.85 -0.05
N LYS A 37 -1.63 6.18 1.19
CA LYS A 37 -1.37 7.57 1.57
C LYS A 37 -0.14 8.13 0.86
N GLN A 38 0.90 7.33 0.75
CA GLN A 38 2.11 7.77 0.05
C GLN A 38 1.88 7.98 -1.44
N ALA A 39 1.04 7.14 -2.05
CA ALA A 39 0.71 7.27 -3.46
C ALA A 39 -0.27 8.42 -3.74
N GLY A 40 -0.88 8.98 -2.70
CA GLY A 40 -1.82 10.09 -2.86
C GLY A 40 -3.18 9.65 -3.36
N ILE A 41 -3.53 8.38 -3.22
CA ILE A 41 -4.82 7.86 -3.65
C ILE A 41 -5.86 8.14 -2.57
N THR A 42 -6.92 8.84 -2.93
CA THR A 42 -7.99 9.12 -1.98
C THR A 42 -8.82 7.86 -1.73
N PRO A 43 -9.47 7.73 -0.55
CA PRO A 43 -10.31 6.56 -0.26
C PRO A 43 -11.41 6.34 -1.30
N GLU A 44 -11.90 7.42 -1.89
CA GLU A 44 -12.97 7.34 -2.90
C GLU A 44 -12.50 6.69 -4.19
N CYS A 45 -11.24 6.87 -4.54
CA CYS A 45 -10.67 6.30 -5.77
C CYS A 45 -10.02 4.94 -5.53
N PHE A 46 -9.76 4.59 -4.29
CA PHE A 46 -9.07 3.34 -3.95
C PHE A 46 -10.03 2.16 -4.03
N GLU A 47 -9.66 1.13 -4.79
CA GLU A 47 -10.46 -0.09 -4.90
C GLU A 47 -9.90 -1.20 -4.04
N THR A 48 -8.64 -1.55 -4.24
CA THR A 48 -8.03 -2.66 -3.51
C THR A 48 -6.52 -2.50 -3.46
N GLY A 49 -5.91 -3.15 -2.49
CA GLY A 49 -4.46 -3.18 -2.36
C GLY A 49 -3.99 -4.55 -1.91
N GLU A 50 -2.78 -4.92 -2.32
CA GLU A 50 -2.22 -6.22 -2.03
C GLU A 50 -0.74 -6.08 -1.71
N VAL A 51 -0.29 -6.76 -0.66
CA VAL A 51 1.14 -6.85 -0.34
C VAL A 51 1.71 -8.02 -1.14
N VAL A 52 2.71 -7.72 -1.96
CA VAL A 52 3.28 -8.71 -2.88
C VAL A 52 4.47 -9.42 -2.26
N ALA A 53 5.28 -8.71 -1.48
CA ALA A 53 6.46 -9.31 -0.90
C ALA A 53 6.85 -8.64 0.41
#